data_2d951038c928bc8f9a8395c600957bd8
#
_entry.id   2d951038c928bc8f9a8395c600957bd8
#
_cell.length_a   1.000
_cell.length_b   1.000
_cell.length_c   1.000
_cell.angle_alpha   90.00
_cell.angle_beta   90.00
_cell.angle_gamma   90.00
#
_symmetry.space_group_name_H-M   'P 1'
#
loop_
_entity.id
_entity.type
_entity.pdbx_description
1 polymer ?
#
loop_
_entity_poly.entity_id
_entity_poly.type
_entity_poly.pdbx_seq_one_letter_code
_entity_poly.pdbx_strand_id
1 'polypeptide(L)'
;DNISYFIKGIYRGKKIALIIDENVDNLYGCKIRTHLIDNGFSVKTISIRGGEGSKSLRILDSIYRKLLDFNITRGDLIIVMGGGVAGDVGGFAAATYLRGMDFIHIPTTLLAQIDSSIGGKVAVNLPEGKNLVGSFYQPKGVFIDPNLLCTLDTREFNNGMAEAIKYACIADKNLFHQLLMLSKEEIDREIEDIIFTCCNIKGKIVMEDEKDRGNRMLLNFGHTIGHVIEKYFNYEKYTHGEAIAIGMYNITLKSEIAGYTKEGITHQIKEVLEKFGLPYRLPDMDRGEILKTLALDKKSKGNNIDIILIKDIGEGIIKNLSRKIFFKEFFPHKTKSGGAI
;
A
#
# COMPACT_ATOMS: atom_id res chain seq x y z
N ASP A 1 -24.03 -5.40 -3.67
CA ASP A 1 -25.14 -5.94 -4.51
C ASP A 1 -25.25 -5.27 -5.88
N ASN A 2 -24.70 -4.08 -6.11
CA ASN A 2 -24.83 -3.34 -7.39
C ASN A 2 -23.66 -3.54 -8.38
N ILE A 3 -22.68 -4.38 -8.05
CA ILE A 3 -21.46 -4.50 -8.83
C ILE A 3 -21.72 -4.91 -10.29
N SER A 4 -22.68 -5.80 -10.55
CA SER A 4 -23.03 -6.22 -11.91
C SER A 4 -23.60 -5.08 -12.76
N TYR A 5 -24.30 -4.12 -12.16
CA TYR A 5 -24.76 -2.94 -12.86
C TYR A 5 -23.58 -2.08 -13.35
N PHE A 6 -22.60 -1.84 -12.48
CA PHE A 6 -21.40 -1.08 -12.84
C PHE A 6 -20.55 -1.84 -13.87
N ILE A 7 -20.37 -3.16 -13.70
CA ILE A 7 -19.65 -3.99 -14.68
C ILE A 7 -20.32 -3.87 -16.06
N LYS A 8 -21.63 -3.97 -16.16
CA LYS A 8 -22.39 -3.82 -17.42
C LYS A 8 -22.26 -2.41 -18.04
N GLY A 9 -21.93 -1.40 -17.23
CA GLY A 9 -21.62 -0.06 -17.69
C GLY A 9 -20.31 0.05 -18.47
N ILE A 10 -19.31 -0.73 -18.09
CA ILE A 10 -17.93 -0.66 -18.64
C ILE A 10 -17.54 -1.88 -19.47
N TYR A 11 -18.29 -2.99 -19.39
CA TYR A 11 -17.99 -4.24 -20.07
C TYR A 11 -19.24 -4.83 -20.74
N ARG A 12 -19.12 -5.17 -22.03
CA ARG A 12 -20.21 -5.70 -22.86
C ARG A 12 -20.07 -7.20 -23.20
N GLY A 13 -18.94 -7.80 -22.82
CA GLY A 13 -18.72 -9.24 -23.02
C GLY A 13 -19.44 -10.10 -21.98
N LYS A 14 -19.16 -11.40 -22.02
CA LYS A 14 -19.82 -12.39 -21.15
C LYS A 14 -18.86 -13.15 -20.24
N LYS A 15 -17.56 -13.26 -20.61
CA LYS A 15 -16.60 -14.04 -19.83
C LYS A 15 -15.86 -13.17 -18.82
N ILE A 16 -15.80 -13.63 -17.60
CA ILE A 16 -15.07 -12.99 -16.49
C ILE A 16 -14.12 -14.02 -15.87
N ALA A 17 -12.83 -13.71 -15.84
CA ALA A 17 -11.88 -14.41 -15.01
C ALA A 17 -11.80 -13.73 -13.64
N LEU A 18 -12.26 -14.39 -12.59
CA LEU A 18 -12.20 -13.89 -11.21
C LEU A 18 -10.92 -14.42 -10.55
N ILE A 19 -9.89 -13.57 -10.45
CA ILE A 19 -8.67 -13.84 -9.68
C ILE A 19 -8.94 -13.40 -8.26
N ILE A 20 -8.90 -14.31 -7.30
CA ILE A 20 -9.33 -14.05 -5.92
C ILE A 20 -8.33 -14.62 -4.91
N ASP A 21 -8.09 -13.87 -3.82
CA ASP A 21 -7.36 -14.38 -2.66
C ASP A 21 -8.11 -15.57 -2.02
N GLU A 22 -7.40 -16.62 -1.62
CA GLU A 22 -8.00 -17.86 -1.09
C GLU A 22 -8.84 -17.61 0.18
N ASN A 23 -8.39 -16.74 1.07
CA ASN A 23 -9.16 -16.40 2.27
C ASN A 23 -10.43 -15.61 1.90
N VAL A 24 -10.33 -14.71 0.94
CA VAL A 24 -11.46 -13.93 0.43
C VAL A 24 -12.43 -14.83 -0.35
N ASP A 25 -11.93 -15.84 -1.09
CA ASP A 25 -12.75 -16.83 -1.79
C ASP A 25 -13.59 -17.65 -0.80
N ASN A 26 -12.99 -18.08 0.31
CA ASN A 26 -13.68 -18.79 1.37
C ASN A 26 -14.81 -17.97 2.01
N LEU A 27 -14.62 -16.65 2.17
CA LEU A 27 -15.59 -15.76 2.81
C LEU A 27 -16.66 -15.25 1.85
N TYR A 28 -16.28 -14.85 0.66
CA TYR A 28 -17.12 -14.08 -0.26
C TYR A 28 -17.24 -14.71 -1.67
N GLY A 29 -16.39 -15.67 -2.00
CA GLY A 29 -16.29 -16.22 -3.36
C GLY A 29 -17.59 -16.82 -3.88
N CYS A 30 -18.33 -17.55 -3.05
CA CYS A 30 -19.63 -18.10 -3.45
C CYS A 30 -20.61 -16.97 -3.81
N LYS A 31 -20.74 -15.95 -2.95
CA LYS A 31 -21.65 -14.82 -3.13
C LYS A 31 -21.35 -14.04 -4.42
N ILE A 32 -20.09 -13.71 -4.67
CA ILE A 32 -19.72 -12.93 -5.86
C ILE A 32 -19.88 -13.74 -7.15
N ARG A 33 -19.50 -15.04 -7.15
CA ARG A 33 -19.69 -15.91 -8.31
C ARG A 33 -21.16 -16.06 -8.69
N THR A 34 -22.00 -16.42 -7.73
CA THR A 34 -23.43 -16.57 -7.93
C THR A 34 -24.03 -15.28 -8.49
N HIS A 35 -23.72 -14.13 -7.86
CA HIS A 35 -24.20 -12.85 -8.32
C HIS A 35 -23.80 -12.53 -9.78
N LEU A 36 -22.56 -12.82 -10.18
CA LEU A 36 -22.11 -12.59 -11.56
C LEU A 36 -22.80 -13.55 -12.54
N ILE A 37 -22.95 -14.83 -12.20
CA ILE A 37 -23.61 -15.84 -13.03
C ILE A 37 -25.08 -15.50 -13.24
N ASP A 38 -25.81 -15.13 -12.18
CA ASP A 38 -27.22 -14.75 -12.22
C ASP A 38 -27.45 -13.49 -13.06
N ASN A 39 -26.42 -12.66 -13.20
CA ASN A 39 -26.43 -11.48 -14.06
C ASN A 39 -25.96 -11.74 -15.50
N GLY A 40 -25.77 -13.03 -15.89
CA GLY A 40 -25.52 -13.48 -17.25
C GLY A 40 -24.06 -13.58 -17.65
N PHE A 41 -23.12 -13.54 -16.69
CA PHE A 41 -21.70 -13.74 -16.97
C PHE A 41 -21.29 -15.22 -16.84
N SER A 42 -20.37 -15.64 -17.69
CA SER A 42 -19.64 -16.91 -17.55
C SER A 42 -18.38 -16.65 -16.72
N VAL A 43 -18.29 -17.23 -15.53
CA VAL A 43 -17.24 -16.94 -14.57
C VAL A 43 -16.32 -18.12 -14.37
N LYS A 44 -15.01 -17.89 -14.48
CA LYS A 44 -13.96 -18.83 -14.05
C LYS A 44 -13.21 -18.25 -12.87
N THR A 45 -13.21 -18.94 -11.75
CA THR A 45 -12.43 -18.54 -10.57
C THR A 45 -11.00 -19.06 -10.65
N ILE A 46 -10.06 -18.18 -10.31
CA ILE A 46 -8.64 -18.45 -10.19
C ILE A 46 -8.23 -18.03 -8.77
N SER A 47 -8.33 -18.96 -7.82
CA SER A 47 -7.91 -18.72 -6.45
C SER A 47 -6.39 -18.71 -6.36
N ILE A 48 -5.83 -17.74 -5.62
CA ILE A 48 -4.41 -17.60 -5.29
C ILE A 48 -4.24 -17.54 -3.78
N ARG A 49 -3.21 -18.19 -3.28
CA ARG A 49 -2.92 -18.18 -1.84
C ARG A 49 -2.55 -16.78 -1.39
N GLY A 50 -3.04 -16.38 -0.21
CA GLY A 50 -2.66 -15.12 0.43
C GLY A 50 -1.18 -15.07 0.82
N GLY A 51 -0.70 -13.85 1.06
CA GLY A 51 0.66 -13.57 1.51
C GLY A 51 1.68 -13.27 0.41
N GLU A 52 2.76 -12.60 0.79
CA GLU A 52 3.76 -12.04 -0.13
C GLU A 52 4.46 -13.09 -1.01
N GLY A 53 4.55 -14.35 -0.56
CA GLY A 53 5.10 -15.46 -1.35
C GLY A 53 4.34 -15.76 -2.64
N SER A 54 3.10 -15.27 -2.75
CA SER A 54 2.30 -15.41 -3.99
C SER A 54 2.65 -14.36 -5.05
N LYS A 55 3.36 -13.31 -4.71
CA LYS A 55 3.86 -12.31 -5.68
C LYS A 55 5.08 -12.84 -6.44
N SER A 56 4.89 -13.84 -7.29
CA SER A 56 5.99 -14.53 -7.98
C SER A 56 5.65 -14.87 -9.43
N LEU A 57 6.69 -14.98 -10.28
CA LEU A 57 6.54 -15.40 -11.67
C LEU A 57 5.89 -16.78 -11.79
N ARG A 58 6.11 -17.67 -10.82
CA ARG A 58 5.48 -19.00 -10.79
C ARG A 58 3.96 -18.93 -10.65
N ILE A 59 3.47 -18.09 -9.77
CA ILE A 59 2.03 -17.88 -9.60
C ILE A 59 1.45 -17.18 -10.83
N LEU A 60 2.15 -16.22 -11.40
CA LEU A 60 1.77 -15.53 -12.62
C LEU A 60 1.61 -16.53 -13.81
N ASP A 61 2.58 -17.44 -14.01
CA ASP A 61 2.48 -18.52 -15.03
C ASP A 61 1.24 -19.39 -14.80
N SER A 62 0.96 -19.76 -13.55
CA SER A 62 -0.24 -20.55 -13.23
C SER A 62 -1.54 -19.81 -13.55
N ILE A 63 -1.59 -18.50 -13.36
CA ILE A 63 -2.74 -17.67 -13.74
C ILE A 63 -2.90 -17.69 -15.26
N TYR A 64 -1.82 -17.48 -16.03
CA TYR A 64 -1.88 -17.51 -17.49
C TYR A 64 -2.43 -18.83 -18.05
N ARG A 65 -1.99 -19.97 -17.50
CA ARG A 65 -2.51 -21.30 -17.91
C ARG A 65 -4.02 -21.40 -17.68
N LYS A 66 -4.51 -20.96 -16.52
CA LYS A 66 -5.93 -20.98 -16.20
C LYS A 66 -6.75 -20.01 -17.06
N LEU A 67 -6.19 -18.86 -17.44
CA LEU A 67 -6.80 -17.93 -18.40
C LEU A 67 -6.89 -18.57 -19.80
N LEU A 68 -5.82 -19.24 -20.23
CA LEU A 68 -5.78 -19.96 -21.50
C LEU A 68 -6.81 -21.09 -21.53
N ASP A 69 -6.89 -21.94 -20.49
CA ASP A 69 -7.85 -23.03 -20.36
C ASP A 69 -9.32 -22.54 -20.41
N PHE A 70 -9.57 -21.32 -19.95
CA PHE A 70 -10.89 -20.69 -20.02
C PHE A 70 -11.16 -20.03 -21.40
N ASN A 71 -10.18 -20.06 -22.30
CA ASN A 71 -10.24 -19.40 -23.61
C ASN A 71 -10.64 -17.91 -23.49
N ILE A 72 -9.99 -17.20 -22.58
CA ILE A 72 -10.17 -15.76 -22.39
C ILE A 72 -9.55 -15.01 -23.56
N THR A 73 -10.24 -13.97 -24.05
CA THR A 73 -9.82 -13.13 -25.17
C THR A 73 -9.59 -11.69 -24.71
N ARG A 74 -9.01 -10.86 -25.56
CA ARG A 74 -8.81 -9.42 -25.25
C ARG A 74 -10.11 -8.64 -24.98
N GLY A 75 -11.23 -9.14 -25.48
CA GLY A 75 -12.53 -8.51 -25.26
C GLY A 75 -13.21 -8.96 -23.96
N ASP A 76 -12.56 -9.83 -23.19
CA ASP A 76 -13.08 -10.34 -21.92
C ASP A 76 -12.51 -9.54 -20.73
N LEU A 77 -13.03 -9.79 -19.53
CA LEU A 77 -12.71 -9.03 -18.33
C LEU A 77 -12.02 -9.89 -17.28
N ILE A 78 -11.00 -9.31 -16.63
CA ILE A 78 -10.43 -9.87 -15.40
C ILE A 78 -10.99 -9.08 -14.21
N ILE A 79 -11.49 -9.76 -13.19
CA ILE A 79 -11.80 -9.17 -11.89
C ILE A 79 -10.77 -9.68 -10.90
N VAL A 80 -10.12 -8.78 -10.18
CA VAL A 80 -9.18 -9.11 -9.12
C VAL A 80 -9.82 -8.75 -7.77
N MET A 81 -9.98 -9.73 -6.88
CA MET A 81 -10.59 -9.52 -5.57
C MET A 81 -9.65 -9.98 -4.45
N GLY A 82 -9.24 -9.06 -3.57
CA GLY A 82 -8.33 -9.36 -2.47
C GLY A 82 -7.56 -8.15 -1.97
N GLY A 83 -6.57 -8.38 -1.12
CA GLY A 83 -5.64 -7.37 -0.64
C GLY A 83 -4.60 -6.98 -1.68
N GLY A 84 -3.57 -6.22 -1.27
CA GLY A 84 -2.51 -5.71 -2.15
C GLY A 84 -1.78 -6.79 -2.96
N VAL A 85 -1.54 -7.96 -2.37
CA VAL A 85 -0.88 -9.09 -3.06
C VAL A 85 -1.70 -9.55 -4.25
N ALA A 86 -3.00 -9.80 -4.06
CA ALA A 86 -3.90 -10.20 -5.14
C ALA A 86 -3.99 -9.10 -6.21
N GLY A 87 -4.11 -7.83 -5.79
CA GLY A 87 -4.14 -6.66 -6.67
C GLY A 87 -2.92 -6.58 -7.57
N ASP A 88 -1.72 -6.72 -6.99
CA ASP A 88 -0.46 -6.65 -7.73
C ASP A 88 -0.31 -7.79 -8.73
N VAL A 89 -0.52 -9.04 -8.30
CA VAL A 89 -0.34 -10.22 -9.16
C VAL A 89 -1.42 -10.29 -10.24
N GLY A 90 -2.68 -10.08 -9.85
CA GLY A 90 -3.82 -10.12 -10.77
C GLY A 90 -3.79 -8.97 -11.78
N GLY A 91 -3.46 -7.77 -11.30
CA GLY A 91 -3.28 -6.60 -12.17
C GLY A 91 -2.09 -6.76 -13.13
N PHE A 92 -0.98 -7.36 -12.67
CA PHE A 92 0.16 -7.66 -13.55
C PHE A 92 -0.17 -8.78 -14.54
N ALA A 93 -0.96 -9.76 -14.15
CA ALA A 93 -1.50 -10.75 -15.09
C ALA A 93 -2.34 -10.06 -16.18
N ALA A 94 -3.23 -9.14 -15.80
CA ALA A 94 -4.01 -8.35 -16.75
C ALA A 94 -3.15 -7.50 -17.68
N ALA A 95 -2.10 -6.85 -17.14
CA ALA A 95 -1.21 -6.00 -17.91
C ALA A 95 -0.42 -6.75 -18.99
N THR A 96 -0.12 -8.03 -18.77
CA THR A 96 0.83 -8.79 -19.59
C THR A 96 0.17 -9.88 -20.45
N TYR A 97 -0.92 -10.49 -19.98
CA TYR A 97 -1.66 -11.50 -20.74
C TYR A 97 -2.25 -10.86 -22.01
N LEU A 98 -2.05 -11.50 -23.17
CA LEU A 98 -2.45 -11.01 -24.48
C LEU A 98 -1.99 -9.56 -24.80
N ARG A 99 -0.92 -9.07 -24.15
CA ARG A 99 -0.39 -7.70 -24.22
C ARG A 99 -1.30 -6.63 -23.63
N GLY A 100 -2.12 -7.02 -22.64
CA GLY A 100 -3.02 -6.14 -21.91
C GLY A 100 -4.48 -6.54 -22.06
N MET A 101 -5.15 -6.70 -20.93
CA MET A 101 -6.58 -6.98 -20.80
C MET A 101 -7.20 -6.01 -19.82
N ASP A 102 -8.44 -5.64 -20.08
CA ASP A 102 -9.20 -4.83 -19.12
C ASP A 102 -9.37 -5.59 -17.80
N PHE A 103 -9.18 -4.88 -16.69
CA PHE A 103 -9.43 -5.45 -15.39
C PHE A 103 -10.12 -4.48 -14.42
N ILE A 104 -10.78 -5.04 -13.42
CA ILE A 104 -11.40 -4.37 -12.30
C ILE A 104 -10.75 -4.86 -11.02
N HIS A 105 -10.55 -3.98 -10.05
CA HIS A 105 -10.09 -4.35 -8.72
C HIS A 105 -11.19 -4.19 -7.68
N ILE A 106 -11.37 -5.21 -6.83
CA ILE A 106 -12.23 -5.21 -5.64
C ILE A 106 -11.31 -5.39 -4.43
N PRO A 107 -10.79 -4.30 -3.85
CA PRO A 107 -9.87 -4.38 -2.71
C PRO A 107 -10.62 -4.78 -1.43
N THR A 108 -10.06 -5.73 -0.67
CA THR A 108 -10.72 -6.31 0.52
C THR A 108 -10.01 -6.02 1.83
N THR A 109 -8.84 -5.41 1.81
CA THR A 109 -8.14 -4.90 3.00
C THR A 109 -8.17 -3.38 3.00
N LEU A 110 -8.12 -2.74 4.18
CA LEU A 110 -8.10 -1.29 4.27
C LEU A 110 -6.89 -0.70 3.50
N LEU A 111 -5.71 -1.30 3.65
CA LEU A 111 -4.51 -0.93 2.90
C LEU A 111 -4.76 -0.94 1.38
N ALA A 112 -5.46 -1.95 0.88
CA ALA A 112 -5.77 -2.03 -0.54
C ALA A 112 -6.83 -1.02 -0.96
N GLN A 113 -7.85 -0.77 -0.12
CA GLN A 113 -8.91 0.19 -0.41
C GLN A 113 -8.41 1.62 -0.54
N ILE A 114 -7.48 2.03 0.34
CA ILE A 114 -6.99 3.42 0.37
C ILE A 114 -5.66 3.63 -0.36
N ASP A 115 -4.92 2.55 -0.64
CA ASP A 115 -3.57 2.67 -1.20
C ASP A 115 -3.34 1.78 -2.41
N SER A 116 -3.05 0.49 -2.28
CA SER A 116 -2.46 -0.32 -3.34
C SER A 116 -3.34 -0.47 -4.60
N SER A 117 -4.67 -0.34 -4.51
CA SER A 117 -5.57 -0.38 -5.66
C SER A 117 -5.56 0.87 -6.54
N ILE A 118 -4.93 1.96 -6.09
CA ILE A 118 -4.95 3.27 -6.74
C ILE A 118 -3.57 3.59 -7.30
N GLY A 119 -3.51 3.99 -8.58
CA GLY A 119 -2.28 4.46 -9.23
C GLY A 119 -1.56 3.44 -10.07
N GLY A 120 -2.21 2.29 -10.34
CA GLY A 120 -1.84 1.33 -11.39
C GLY A 120 -0.49 0.63 -11.22
N LYS A 121 0.14 0.69 -10.08
CA LYS A 121 1.38 -0.07 -9.81
C LYS A 121 1.02 -1.53 -9.60
N VAL A 122 1.42 -2.40 -10.52
CA VAL A 122 1.21 -3.85 -10.46
C VAL A 122 2.53 -4.56 -10.68
N ALA A 123 2.84 -5.59 -9.87
CA ALA A 123 4.16 -6.21 -9.90
C ALA A 123 4.21 -7.59 -9.26
N VAL A 124 5.32 -8.29 -9.52
CA VAL A 124 5.74 -9.50 -8.82
C VAL A 124 7.17 -9.33 -8.30
N ASN A 125 7.53 -10.17 -7.35
CA ASN A 125 8.84 -10.17 -6.71
C ASN A 125 9.82 -11.08 -7.47
N LEU A 126 11.09 -10.77 -7.31
CA LEU A 126 12.20 -11.67 -7.61
C LEU A 126 12.92 -12.04 -6.30
N PRO A 127 13.77 -13.07 -6.28
CA PRO A 127 14.59 -13.39 -5.11
C PRO A 127 15.42 -12.20 -4.60
N GLU A 128 15.82 -11.32 -5.51
CA GLU A 128 16.67 -10.15 -5.24
C GLU A 128 15.91 -8.98 -4.59
N GLY A 129 14.56 -8.97 -4.68
CA GLY A 129 13.76 -7.89 -4.08
C GLY A 129 12.31 -7.83 -4.51
N LYS A 130 11.54 -7.07 -3.74
CA LYS A 130 10.11 -6.84 -3.99
C LYS A 130 9.88 -5.93 -5.21
N ASN A 131 8.76 -6.20 -5.91
CA ASN A 131 8.20 -5.36 -6.97
C ASN A 131 9.20 -4.98 -8.09
N LEU A 132 10.16 -5.87 -8.39
CA LEU A 132 11.19 -5.59 -9.40
C LEU A 132 10.70 -5.79 -10.83
N VAL A 133 9.69 -6.62 -11.02
CA VAL A 133 9.08 -6.89 -12.32
C VAL A 133 7.62 -6.45 -12.28
N GLY A 134 7.27 -5.42 -13.04
CA GLY A 134 5.93 -4.86 -12.99
C GLY A 134 5.64 -3.85 -14.09
N SER A 135 4.47 -3.27 -14.02
CA SER A 135 3.97 -2.27 -14.97
C SER A 135 3.19 -1.18 -14.24
N PHE A 136 3.02 -0.05 -14.90
CA PHE A 136 1.96 0.90 -14.60
C PHE A 136 0.76 0.55 -15.48
N TYR A 137 -0.26 -0.08 -14.90
CA TYR A 137 -1.45 -0.53 -15.60
C TYR A 137 -2.71 -0.23 -14.80
N GLN A 138 -3.49 0.75 -15.27
CA GLN A 138 -4.67 1.23 -14.55
C GLN A 138 -5.85 0.25 -14.70
N PRO A 139 -6.58 -0.07 -13.62
CA PRO A 139 -7.84 -0.79 -13.73
C PRO A 139 -8.90 0.10 -14.42
N LYS A 140 -9.89 -0.52 -15.06
CA LYS A 140 -11.08 0.17 -15.59
C LYS A 140 -11.97 0.73 -14.46
N GLY A 141 -11.87 0.17 -13.29
CA GLY A 141 -12.57 0.62 -12.10
C GLY A 141 -12.03 -0.07 -10.85
N VAL A 142 -12.11 0.64 -9.72
CA VAL A 142 -11.87 0.08 -8.39
C VAL A 142 -13.18 0.15 -7.63
N PHE A 143 -13.70 -1.01 -7.22
CA PHE A 143 -14.96 -1.12 -6.48
C PHE A 143 -14.66 -1.33 -5.00
N ILE A 144 -14.76 -0.28 -4.23
CA ILE A 144 -14.47 -0.28 -2.79
C ILE A 144 -15.79 -0.50 -2.04
N ASP A 145 -15.84 -1.56 -1.25
CA ASP A 145 -16.94 -1.83 -0.31
C ASP A 145 -16.36 -1.89 1.11
N PRO A 146 -16.61 -0.88 1.95
CA PRO A 146 -16.13 -0.85 3.34
C PRO A 146 -16.62 -2.02 4.17
N ASN A 147 -17.78 -2.62 3.83
CA ASN A 147 -18.30 -3.80 4.55
C ASN A 147 -17.39 -5.02 4.46
N LEU A 148 -16.49 -5.10 3.47
CA LEU A 148 -15.50 -6.18 3.39
C LEU A 148 -14.47 -6.12 4.53
N LEU A 149 -14.37 -4.98 5.22
CA LEU A 149 -13.47 -4.81 6.36
C LEU A 149 -13.96 -5.50 7.64
N CYS A 150 -15.26 -5.85 7.73
CA CYS A 150 -15.84 -6.45 8.92
C CYS A 150 -15.23 -7.84 9.28
N THR A 151 -14.62 -8.51 8.32
CA THR A 151 -13.93 -9.80 8.50
C THR A 151 -12.41 -9.68 8.57
N LEU A 152 -11.89 -8.45 8.49
CA LEU A 152 -10.46 -8.19 8.56
C LEU A 152 -10.00 -8.24 10.03
N ASP A 153 -8.88 -8.92 10.29
CA ASP A 153 -8.32 -8.90 11.63
C ASP A 153 -7.77 -7.50 12.00
N THR A 154 -7.70 -7.23 13.30
CA THR A 154 -7.31 -5.90 13.82
C THR A 154 -5.90 -5.49 13.36
N ARG A 155 -4.96 -6.44 13.24
CA ARG A 155 -3.59 -6.12 12.81
C ARG A 155 -3.57 -5.67 11.35
N GLU A 156 -4.32 -6.34 10.48
CA GLU A 156 -4.44 -5.96 9.07
C GLU A 156 -5.25 -4.67 8.89
N PHE A 157 -6.26 -4.42 9.71
CA PHE A 157 -6.95 -3.13 9.73
C PHE A 157 -5.97 -2.00 10.12
N ASN A 158 -5.20 -2.17 11.20
CA ASN A 158 -4.21 -1.19 11.65
C ASN A 158 -3.05 -1.03 10.65
N ASN A 159 -2.70 -2.08 9.91
CA ASN A 159 -1.77 -2.02 8.78
C ASN A 159 -2.24 -0.99 7.74
N GLY A 160 -3.53 -0.97 7.41
CA GLY A 160 -4.13 0.06 6.55
C GLY A 160 -4.20 1.44 7.19
N MET A 161 -4.53 1.52 8.49
CA MET A 161 -4.60 2.80 9.22
C MET A 161 -3.26 3.54 9.24
N ALA A 162 -2.13 2.85 9.21
CA ALA A 162 -0.82 3.49 9.07
C ALA A 162 -0.71 4.34 7.79
N GLU A 163 -1.28 3.86 6.68
CA GLU A 163 -1.35 4.60 5.43
C GLU A 163 -2.33 5.78 5.51
N ALA A 164 -3.48 5.62 6.18
CA ALA A 164 -4.39 6.74 6.41
C ALA A 164 -3.71 7.86 7.23
N ILE A 165 -2.97 7.49 8.28
CA ILE A 165 -2.16 8.44 9.08
C ILE A 165 -1.10 9.10 8.20
N LYS A 166 -0.44 8.36 7.32
CA LYS A 166 0.53 8.92 6.37
C LYS A 166 -0.12 9.99 5.48
N TYR A 167 -1.27 9.70 4.88
CA TYR A 167 -1.98 10.68 4.04
C TYR A 167 -2.36 11.93 4.84
N ALA A 168 -2.85 11.75 6.05
CA ALA A 168 -3.17 12.83 6.94
C ALA A 168 -1.95 13.72 7.24
N CYS A 169 -0.82 13.10 7.57
CA CYS A 169 0.44 13.81 7.85
C CYS A 169 0.94 14.65 6.66
N ILE A 170 0.84 14.13 5.44
CA ILE A 170 1.43 14.79 4.26
C ILE A 170 0.49 15.77 3.57
N ALA A 171 -0.84 15.66 3.74
CA ALA A 171 -1.78 16.35 2.87
C ALA A 171 -3.09 16.82 3.51
N ASP A 172 -3.47 16.34 4.71
CA ASP A 172 -4.78 16.68 5.28
C ASP A 172 -4.77 16.75 6.81
N LYS A 173 -4.72 17.98 7.34
CA LYS A 173 -4.75 18.23 8.78
C LYS A 173 -6.09 17.85 9.43
N ASN A 174 -7.19 17.97 8.70
CA ASN A 174 -8.52 17.64 9.25
C ASN A 174 -8.66 16.13 9.42
N LEU A 175 -8.21 15.35 8.43
CA LEU A 175 -8.14 13.89 8.54
C LEU A 175 -7.25 13.50 9.74
N PHE A 176 -6.11 14.16 9.95
CA PHE A 176 -5.24 13.87 11.10
C PHE A 176 -5.97 14.08 12.43
N HIS A 177 -6.64 15.24 12.57
CA HIS A 177 -7.44 15.54 13.76
C HIS A 177 -8.57 14.52 13.96
N GLN A 178 -9.27 14.13 12.91
CA GLN A 178 -10.30 13.12 12.95
C GLN A 178 -9.73 11.78 13.48
N LEU A 179 -8.62 11.30 12.90
CA LEU A 179 -7.95 10.07 13.33
C LEU A 179 -7.47 10.13 14.79
N LEU A 180 -7.03 11.30 15.25
CA LEU A 180 -6.56 11.49 16.62
C LEU A 180 -7.72 11.50 17.64
N MET A 181 -8.83 12.15 17.32
CA MET A 181 -9.90 12.44 18.28
C MET A 181 -10.99 11.36 18.36
N LEU A 182 -11.38 10.75 17.23
CA LEU A 182 -12.46 9.78 17.20
C LEU A 182 -12.12 8.52 17.99
N SER A 183 -13.08 7.96 18.75
CA SER A 183 -12.97 6.62 19.34
C SER A 183 -12.89 5.55 18.25
N LYS A 184 -12.61 4.30 18.65
CA LYS A 184 -12.57 3.18 17.70
C LYS A 184 -13.94 2.96 17.04
N GLU A 185 -15.00 3.02 17.83
CA GLU A 185 -16.39 2.85 17.37
C GLU A 185 -16.82 4.00 16.43
N GLU A 186 -16.27 5.19 16.61
CA GLU A 186 -16.51 6.33 15.72
C GLU A 186 -15.73 6.17 14.42
N ILE A 187 -14.49 5.68 14.47
CA ILE A 187 -13.71 5.33 13.28
C ILE A 187 -14.45 4.30 12.41
N ASP A 188 -15.03 3.27 13.02
CA ASP A 188 -15.79 2.25 12.30
C ASP A 188 -17.04 2.85 11.60
N ARG A 189 -17.67 3.84 12.20
CA ARG A 189 -18.81 4.56 11.60
C ARG A 189 -18.39 5.53 10.50
N GLU A 190 -17.24 6.16 10.63
CA GLU A 190 -16.71 7.16 9.69
C GLU A 190 -15.75 6.54 8.65
N ILE A 191 -15.65 5.21 8.61
CA ILE A 191 -14.63 4.52 7.78
C ILE A 191 -14.80 4.81 6.27
N GLU A 192 -16.03 4.98 5.80
CA GLU A 192 -16.32 5.32 4.40
C GLU A 192 -15.75 6.70 4.03
N ASP A 193 -15.94 7.70 4.89
CA ASP A 193 -15.42 9.06 4.68
C ASP A 193 -13.90 9.11 4.79
N ILE A 194 -13.31 8.32 5.70
CA ILE A 194 -11.85 8.17 5.82
C ILE A 194 -11.28 7.56 4.53
N ILE A 195 -11.88 6.47 4.03
CA ILE A 195 -11.48 5.84 2.77
C ILE A 195 -11.61 6.82 1.62
N PHE A 196 -12.74 7.51 1.50
CA PHE A 196 -12.98 8.50 0.45
C PHE A 196 -11.93 9.62 0.46
N THR A 197 -11.61 10.14 1.64
CA THR A 197 -10.61 11.19 1.82
C THR A 197 -9.21 10.70 1.40
N CYS A 198 -8.80 9.50 1.85
CA CYS A 198 -7.52 8.90 1.46
C CYS A 198 -7.44 8.67 -0.06
N CYS A 199 -8.49 8.12 -0.66
CA CYS A 199 -8.57 7.90 -2.11
C CYS A 199 -8.45 9.22 -2.89
N ASN A 200 -9.09 10.28 -2.43
CA ASN A 200 -9.00 11.62 -3.05
C ASN A 200 -7.60 12.20 -2.95
N ILE A 201 -6.95 12.10 -1.79
CA ILE A 201 -5.56 12.56 -1.61
C ILE A 201 -4.64 11.81 -2.58
N LYS A 202 -4.71 10.47 -2.56
CA LYS A 202 -3.87 9.67 -3.44
C LYS A 202 -4.18 9.91 -4.91
N GLY A 203 -5.46 9.93 -5.27
CA GLY A 203 -5.91 10.18 -6.64
C GLY A 203 -5.36 11.49 -7.22
N LYS A 204 -5.44 12.59 -6.47
CA LYS A 204 -4.86 13.88 -6.87
C LYS A 204 -3.36 13.79 -7.13
N ILE A 205 -2.61 13.21 -6.19
CA ILE A 205 -1.15 13.06 -6.30
C ILE A 205 -0.77 12.18 -7.51
N VAL A 206 -1.52 11.09 -7.74
CA VAL A 206 -1.29 10.18 -8.88
C VAL A 206 -1.63 10.85 -10.22
N MET A 207 -2.71 11.64 -10.27
CA MET A 207 -3.09 12.38 -11.49
C MET A 207 -2.03 13.40 -11.90
N GLU A 208 -1.35 14.03 -10.93
CA GLU A 208 -0.26 14.98 -11.18
C GLU A 208 1.05 14.28 -11.61
N ASP A 209 1.28 13.05 -11.14
CA ASP A 209 2.53 12.32 -11.38
C ASP A 209 2.29 10.80 -11.46
N GLU A 210 1.72 10.33 -12.56
CA GLU A 210 1.39 8.91 -12.75
C GLU A 210 2.63 8.00 -12.65
N LYS A 211 3.79 8.46 -13.14
CA LYS A 211 5.01 7.63 -13.24
C LYS A 211 5.98 7.76 -12.07
N ASP A 212 5.57 8.41 -10.98
CA ASP A 212 6.37 8.52 -9.74
C ASP A 212 7.76 9.16 -9.97
N ARG A 213 7.77 10.33 -10.64
CA ARG A 213 9.01 11.06 -10.96
C ARG A 213 9.11 12.42 -10.27
N GLY A 214 8.09 12.85 -9.56
CA GLY A 214 7.96 14.17 -8.93
C GLY A 214 7.20 14.11 -7.60
N ASN A 215 6.08 14.83 -7.49
CA ASN A 215 5.31 14.99 -6.26
C ASN A 215 4.76 13.68 -5.67
N ARG A 216 4.59 12.64 -6.47
CA ARG A 216 4.17 11.32 -5.98
C ARG A 216 5.16 10.74 -4.96
N MET A 217 6.40 11.22 -4.93
CA MET A 217 7.36 10.84 -3.89
C MET A 217 6.89 11.18 -2.47
N LEU A 218 6.01 12.17 -2.27
CA LEU A 218 5.42 12.50 -0.96
C LEU A 218 4.76 11.28 -0.30
N LEU A 219 4.20 10.37 -1.10
CA LEU A 219 3.60 9.12 -0.62
C LEU A 219 4.60 8.19 0.08
N ASN A 220 5.91 8.47 -0.02
CA ASN A 220 6.95 7.69 0.64
C ASN A 220 7.33 8.25 2.04
N PHE A 221 6.52 9.11 2.65
CA PHE A 221 6.73 9.51 4.05
C PHE A 221 6.75 8.28 4.97
N GLY A 222 7.77 8.15 5.79
CA GLY A 222 8.04 6.96 6.61
C GLY A 222 8.70 5.77 5.88
N HIS A 223 8.56 5.67 4.56
CA HIS A 223 8.98 4.50 3.79
C HIS A 223 10.49 4.30 3.72
N THR A 224 11.30 5.37 3.77
CA THR A 224 12.77 5.24 3.74
C THR A 224 13.28 4.36 4.89
N ILE A 225 12.76 4.55 6.10
CA ILE A 225 13.08 3.72 7.27
C ILE A 225 12.27 2.42 7.24
N GLY A 226 10.98 2.50 6.88
CA GLY A 226 10.07 1.36 6.83
C GLY A 226 10.61 0.23 5.95
N HIS A 227 11.02 0.51 4.72
CA HIS A 227 11.57 -0.49 3.81
C HIS A 227 12.87 -1.15 4.33
N VAL A 228 13.68 -0.39 5.08
CA VAL A 228 14.86 -0.97 5.75
C VAL A 228 14.45 -1.99 6.80
N ILE A 229 13.44 -1.65 7.61
CA ILE A 229 12.89 -2.55 8.64
C ILE A 229 12.30 -3.81 7.98
N GLU A 230 11.44 -3.64 6.97
CA GLU A 230 10.85 -4.77 6.26
C GLU A 230 11.94 -5.72 5.73
N LYS A 231 12.94 -5.18 5.04
CA LYS A 231 14.01 -5.95 4.45
C LYS A 231 14.89 -6.63 5.50
N TYR A 232 15.26 -5.92 6.57
CA TYR A 232 16.10 -6.45 7.64
C TYR A 232 15.46 -7.68 8.32
N PHE A 233 14.14 -7.66 8.49
CA PHE A 233 13.37 -8.76 9.07
C PHE A 233 12.73 -9.70 8.04
N ASN A 234 13.26 -9.74 6.80
CA ASN A 234 12.82 -10.60 5.71
C ASN A 234 11.32 -10.53 5.42
N TYR A 235 10.67 -9.38 5.70
CA TYR A 235 9.23 -9.14 5.51
C TYR A 235 8.31 -10.06 6.34
N GLU A 236 8.82 -10.67 7.41
CA GLU A 236 8.08 -11.65 8.21
C GLU A 236 7.62 -11.09 9.56
N LYS A 237 8.42 -10.20 10.18
CA LYS A 237 8.20 -9.73 11.54
C LYS A 237 7.20 -8.57 11.63
N TYR A 238 7.35 -7.60 10.75
CA TYR A 238 6.54 -6.39 10.70
C TYR A 238 5.66 -6.38 9.46
N THR A 239 4.40 -5.95 9.61
CA THR A 239 3.57 -5.59 8.46
C THR A 239 4.11 -4.31 7.82
N HIS A 240 3.68 -4.03 6.61
CA HIS A 240 4.04 -2.79 5.91
C HIS A 240 3.69 -1.55 6.73
N GLY A 241 2.45 -1.47 7.23
CA GLY A 241 1.99 -0.35 8.06
C GLY A 241 2.75 -0.21 9.38
N GLU A 242 3.09 -1.32 10.05
CA GLU A 242 3.94 -1.27 11.24
C GLU A 242 5.32 -0.69 10.92
N ALA A 243 5.92 -1.11 9.81
CA ALA A 243 7.25 -0.63 9.41
C ALA A 243 7.23 0.85 9.03
N ILE A 244 6.24 1.32 8.26
CA ILE A 244 6.13 2.75 7.92
C ILE A 244 5.74 3.61 9.13
N ALA A 245 4.95 3.10 10.07
CA ALA A 245 4.63 3.80 11.32
C ALA A 245 5.91 4.10 12.13
N ILE A 246 6.77 3.11 12.31
CA ILE A 246 8.10 3.30 12.91
C ILE A 246 8.89 4.34 12.09
N GLY A 247 8.83 4.25 10.78
CA GLY A 247 9.50 5.18 9.88
C GLY A 247 9.01 6.60 10.02
N MET A 248 7.69 6.82 10.03
CA MET A 248 7.07 8.15 10.19
C MET A 248 7.49 8.82 11.49
N TYR A 249 7.38 8.11 12.61
CA TYR A 249 7.78 8.65 13.90
C TYR A 249 9.26 9.04 13.94
N ASN A 250 10.14 8.12 13.53
CA ASN A 250 11.58 8.33 13.67
C ASN A 250 12.14 9.38 12.70
N ILE A 251 11.61 9.46 11.48
CA ILE A 251 12.00 10.52 10.54
C ILE A 251 11.53 11.88 11.04
N THR A 252 10.32 11.97 11.61
CA THR A 252 9.78 13.23 12.16
C THR A 252 10.56 13.68 13.39
N LEU A 253 10.87 12.77 14.32
CA LEU A 253 11.68 13.07 15.50
C LEU A 253 13.02 13.71 15.12
N LYS A 254 13.71 13.16 14.15
CA LYS A 254 14.99 13.70 13.67
C LYS A 254 14.83 15.01 12.90
N SER A 255 13.77 15.12 12.12
CA SER A 255 13.41 16.32 11.37
C SER A 255 13.05 17.49 12.30
N GLU A 256 12.34 17.23 13.39
CA GLU A 256 12.00 18.21 14.41
C GLU A 256 13.26 18.71 15.13
N ILE A 257 14.14 17.80 15.56
CA ILE A 257 15.44 18.16 16.16
C ILE A 257 16.31 18.99 15.20
N ALA A 258 16.28 18.67 13.91
CA ALA A 258 17.02 19.40 12.87
C ALA A 258 16.36 20.74 12.44
N GLY A 259 15.17 21.06 12.96
CA GLY A 259 14.43 22.29 12.66
C GLY A 259 13.71 22.30 11.29
N TYR A 260 13.53 21.15 10.65
CA TYR A 260 12.74 21.03 9.42
C TYR A 260 11.24 20.83 9.68
N THR A 261 10.90 20.29 10.84
CA THR A 261 9.53 20.03 11.30
C THR A 261 9.24 20.94 12.50
N LYS A 262 8.04 21.46 12.58
CA LYS A 262 7.55 22.27 13.69
C LYS A 262 7.59 21.47 15.00
N GLU A 263 7.92 22.13 16.10
CA GLU A 263 7.97 21.57 17.44
C GLU A 263 6.61 20.96 17.87
N GLY A 264 6.64 19.79 18.50
CA GLY A 264 5.48 19.07 19.02
C GLY A 264 4.79 18.12 18.02
N ILE A 265 5.17 18.14 16.75
CA ILE A 265 4.57 17.25 15.72
C ILE A 265 4.91 15.78 16.00
N THR A 266 6.12 15.50 16.44
CA THR A 266 6.55 14.13 16.81
C THR A 266 5.64 13.53 17.89
N HIS A 267 5.25 14.33 18.87
CA HIS A 267 4.36 13.90 19.95
C HIS A 267 2.96 13.55 19.41
N GLN A 268 2.38 14.39 18.55
CA GLN A 268 1.08 14.15 17.94
C GLN A 268 1.08 12.87 17.08
N ILE A 269 2.15 12.64 16.30
CA ILE A 269 2.29 11.40 15.52
C ILE A 269 2.36 10.19 16.45
N LYS A 270 3.13 10.28 17.54
CA LYS A 270 3.19 9.20 18.53
C LYS A 270 1.80 8.86 19.10
N GLU A 271 1.03 9.89 19.50
CA GLU A 271 -0.31 9.68 20.08
C GLU A 271 -1.24 8.96 19.10
N VAL A 272 -1.28 9.37 17.83
CA VAL A 272 -2.14 8.69 16.86
C VAL A 272 -1.67 7.26 16.56
N LEU A 273 -0.37 7.01 16.51
CA LEU A 273 0.17 5.66 16.31
C LEU A 273 -0.16 4.72 17.50
N GLU A 274 0.03 5.21 18.73
CA GLU A 274 -0.32 4.46 19.96
C GLU A 274 -1.81 4.10 20.01
N LYS A 275 -2.68 5.02 19.59
CA LYS A 275 -4.13 4.80 19.52
C LYS A 275 -4.51 3.61 18.64
N PHE A 276 -3.83 3.43 17.50
CA PHE A 276 -4.04 2.30 16.61
C PHE A 276 -3.13 1.10 16.90
N GLY A 277 -2.44 1.09 18.06
CA GLY A 277 -1.55 0.00 18.44
C GLY A 277 -0.38 -0.21 17.47
N LEU A 278 -0.02 0.84 16.72
CA LEU A 278 1.09 0.81 15.78
C LEU A 278 2.42 1.07 16.50
N PRO A 279 3.46 0.29 16.21
CA PRO A 279 4.76 0.50 16.81
C PRO A 279 5.42 1.77 16.26
N TYR A 280 6.16 2.48 17.12
CA TYR A 280 6.90 3.69 16.73
C TYR A 280 8.38 3.65 17.09
N ARG A 281 8.81 2.71 17.97
CA ARG A 281 10.22 2.60 18.37
C ARG A 281 11.00 1.81 17.34
N LEU A 282 12.19 2.30 17.00
CA LEU A 282 13.12 1.55 16.16
C LEU A 282 13.46 0.21 16.83
N PRO A 283 13.32 -0.91 16.12
CA PRO A 283 13.82 -2.18 16.61
C PRO A 283 15.35 -2.19 16.70
N ASP A 284 15.90 -3.12 17.47
CA ASP A 284 17.34 -3.32 17.49
C ASP A 284 17.80 -3.92 16.16
N MET A 285 18.63 -3.19 15.43
CA MET A 285 19.12 -3.54 14.10
C MET A 285 20.61 -3.20 13.97
N ASP A 286 21.35 -4.05 13.28
CA ASP A 286 22.74 -3.76 12.95
C ASP A 286 22.86 -2.56 12.01
N ARG A 287 23.64 -1.57 12.41
CA ARG A 287 23.81 -0.35 11.65
C ARG A 287 24.46 -0.58 10.28
N GLY A 288 25.39 -1.51 10.18
CA GLY A 288 26.06 -1.84 8.93
C GLY A 288 25.10 -2.37 7.90
N GLU A 289 24.14 -3.20 8.33
CA GLU A 289 23.07 -3.73 7.48
C GLU A 289 22.05 -2.63 7.06
N ILE A 290 21.72 -1.70 7.98
CA ILE A 290 20.89 -0.52 7.64
C ILE A 290 21.56 0.29 6.53
N LEU A 291 22.86 0.60 6.68
CA LEU A 291 23.61 1.40 5.71
C LEU A 291 23.72 0.68 4.36
N LYS A 292 23.97 -0.63 4.33
CA LYS A 292 23.99 -1.44 3.12
C LYS A 292 22.64 -1.40 2.41
N THR A 293 21.55 -1.55 3.15
CA THR A 293 20.19 -1.54 2.60
C THR A 293 19.83 -0.19 1.98
N LEU A 294 20.13 0.91 2.68
CA LEU A 294 19.92 2.26 2.16
C LEU A 294 20.82 2.60 0.96
N ALA A 295 22.03 2.01 0.89
CA ALA A 295 22.91 2.18 -0.25
C ALA A 295 22.40 1.52 -1.53
N LEU A 296 21.62 0.44 -1.39
CA LEU A 296 21.02 -0.31 -2.49
C LEU A 296 19.69 0.30 -2.99
N ASP A 297 19.12 1.27 -2.27
CA ASP A 297 17.87 1.91 -2.68
C ASP A 297 18.06 2.70 -3.98
N LYS A 298 17.28 2.32 -5.01
CA LYS A 298 17.32 2.88 -6.37
C LYS A 298 16.96 4.37 -6.46
N LYS A 299 16.44 4.98 -5.39
CA LYS A 299 16.09 6.41 -5.32
C LYS A 299 17.29 7.34 -5.21
N SER A 300 18.50 6.79 -5.11
CA SER A 300 19.70 7.58 -4.98
C SER A 300 20.25 8.02 -6.34
N LYS A 301 20.14 9.29 -6.65
CA LYS A 301 20.84 9.95 -7.78
C LYS A 301 22.23 10.39 -7.29
N GLY A 302 23.25 9.58 -7.52
CA GLY A 302 24.63 9.94 -7.12
C GLY A 302 24.83 9.92 -5.60
N ASN A 303 25.34 11.03 -5.02
CA ASN A 303 25.71 11.14 -3.61
C ASN A 303 24.58 11.67 -2.70
N ASN A 304 23.39 11.95 -3.28
CA ASN A 304 22.24 12.50 -2.58
C ASN A 304 21.11 11.47 -2.44
N ILE A 305 20.21 11.73 -1.49
CA ILE A 305 18.98 10.97 -1.26
C ILE A 305 17.82 11.96 -1.11
N ASP A 306 16.70 11.67 -1.77
CA ASP A 306 15.44 12.38 -1.56
C ASP A 306 14.72 11.74 -0.38
N ILE A 307 14.45 12.51 0.65
CA ILE A 307 13.68 12.10 1.83
C ILE A 307 12.41 12.90 1.94
N ILE A 308 11.38 12.27 2.44
CA ILE A 308 10.10 12.90 2.67
C ILE A 308 9.98 13.25 4.14
N LEU A 309 9.75 14.53 4.40
CA LEU A 309 9.53 15.10 5.73
C LEU A 309 8.16 15.76 5.74
N ILE A 310 7.71 16.18 6.92
CA ILE A 310 6.56 17.08 7.07
C ILE A 310 7.02 18.35 7.76
N LYS A 311 6.54 19.50 7.28
CA LYS A 311 6.82 20.77 7.91
C LYS A 311 5.87 21.03 9.09
N ASP A 312 4.60 20.76 8.86
CA ASP A 312 3.51 20.71 9.86
C ASP A 312 2.58 19.54 9.45
N ILE A 313 1.64 19.17 10.28
CA ILE A 313 0.58 18.21 9.92
C ILE A 313 -0.19 18.72 8.69
N GLY A 314 -0.32 17.87 7.68
CA GLY A 314 -0.94 18.20 6.40
C GLY A 314 0.00 18.88 5.39
N GLU A 315 1.28 19.07 5.72
CA GLU A 315 2.25 19.75 4.86
C GLU A 315 3.51 18.88 4.63
N GLY A 316 3.44 17.97 3.66
CA GLY A 316 4.57 17.15 3.24
C GLY A 316 5.58 17.92 2.40
N ILE A 317 6.87 17.67 2.59
CA ILE A 317 7.96 18.27 1.81
C ILE A 317 8.97 17.24 1.34
N ILE A 318 9.53 17.45 0.16
CA ILE A 318 10.63 16.65 -0.38
C ILE A 318 11.94 17.38 -0.07
N LYS A 319 12.86 16.72 0.62
CA LYS A 319 14.18 17.26 0.96
C LYS A 319 15.27 16.44 0.31
N ASN A 320 16.10 17.09 -0.52
CA ASN A 320 17.28 16.44 -1.10
C ASN A 320 18.46 16.69 -0.17
N LEU A 321 19.00 15.63 0.42
CA LEU A 321 20.16 15.69 1.33
C LEU A 321 21.31 14.86 0.79
N SER A 322 22.56 15.30 1.08
CA SER A 322 23.69 14.41 0.86
C SER A 322 23.58 13.21 1.80
N ARG A 323 23.96 12.01 1.32
CA ARG A 323 23.98 10.80 2.14
C ARG A 323 24.73 11.00 3.46
N LYS A 324 25.84 11.75 3.43
CA LYS A 324 26.63 12.05 4.63
C LYS A 324 25.82 12.82 5.67
N ILE A 325 25.03 13.82 5.25
CA ILE A 325 24.15 14.61 6.14
C ILE A 325 23.02 13.71 6.64
N PHE A 326 22.34 12.97 5.75
CA PHE A 326 21.26 12.06 6.11
C PHE A 326 21.70 11.04 7.17
N PHE A 327 22.83 10.36 6.98
CA PHE A 327 23.32 9.41 7.98
C PHE A 327 23.75 10.06 9.28
N LYS A 328 24.32 11.25 9.23
CA LYS A 328 24.70 11.99 10.44
C LYS A 328 23.49 12.40 11.28
N GLU A 329 22.46 12.93 10.66
CA GLU A 329 21.29 13.50 11.33
C GLU A 329 20.24 12.43 11.70
N PHE A 330 19.97 11.49 10.80
CA PHE A 330 18.89 10.52 10.99
C PHE A 330 19.37 9.18 11.58
N PHE A 331 20.67 8.84 11.43
CA PHE A 331 21.28 7.63 12.00
C PHE A 331 22.61 7.94 12.68
N PRO A 332 22.64 8.77 13.74
CA PRO A 332 23.88 9.13 14.42
C PRO A 332 24.57 7.91 15.01
N HIS A 333 25.90 7.95 15.13
CA HIS A 333 26.65 6.92 15.86
C HIS A 333 26.13 6.86 17.30
N LYS A 334 25.83 5.65 17.83
CA LYS A 334 25.67 5.49 19.27
C LYS A 334 26.99 5.93 19.91
N THR A 335 27.02 7.07 20.57
CA THR A 335 28.10 7.40 21.50
C THR A 335 28.06 6.37 22.60
N LYS A 336 29.22 5.80 22.95
CA LYS A 336 29.37 4.85 24.05
C LYS A 336 29.23 5.53 25.43
N SER A 337 28.23 6.38 25.61
CA SER A 337 27.89 6.97 26.90
C SER A 337 26.40 6.73 27.11
N GLY A 338 26.10 5.93 28.14
CA GLY A 338 24.75 5.60 28.54
C GLY A 338 23.95 6.87 28.86
N GLY A 339 22.70 6.87 28.40
CA GLY A 339 21.73 7.91 28.64
C GLY A 339 20.62 7.74 27.62
N ALA A 340 19.58 6.98 28.01
CA ALA A 340 18.31 7.01 27.31
C ALA A 340 17.74 8.42 27.44
N ILE A 341 17.48 9.09 26.33
CA ILE A 341 16.51 10.16 26.21
C ILE A 341 15.54 9.76 25.11
#